data_fcc88b478dc7a3c817bb30ce2d6da496
#
_entry.id   fcc88b478dc7a3c817bb30ce2d6da496
#
_cell.length_a   1.000
_cell.length_b   1.000
_cell.length_c   1.000
_cell.angle_alpha   90.00
_cell.angle_beta   90.00
_cell.angle_gamma   90.00
#
_symmetry.space_group_name_H-M   'P 1'
#
loop_
_entity.id
_entity.type
_entity.pdbx_description
1 polymer ?
#
loop_
_entity_poly.entity_id
_entity_poly.type
_entity_poly.pdbx_seq_one_letter_code
_entity_poly.pdbx_strand_id
1 'polypeptide(L)'
;VIQAMNGLSVLDYMLANRKDIDVTRIGANGGSGGGTHTVLLTALDERFTASAPVVSLASHFDGGCPCESGMPIQLACGGTCNAELAAMFAPLPQLIVSDGGDWTSSVPTLEYPYLRRVYGFYDASDKVTNVHLPKEKHDFGPNKRNAVYSFFITAFSLDKKMLDESKVTIEPESAMYSFGEKGELLPESAIRSFDKVAAYFDRDVFAELKSDLALEKKASDWVASLDLNDDKKAGYVTTVIYNHLRQVRDWHNQHPYTTVPEGMNPSTGKPLSQLDRQMIADSAMP
;
A
#
# COMPACT_ATOMS: atom_id res chain seq x y z
N VAL A 1 -6.11 1.35 -3.86
CA VAL A 1 -5.61 1.54 -5.24
C VAL A 1 -5.41 3.02 -5.54
N ILE A 2 -6.44 3.89 -5.51
CA ILE A 2 -6.33 5.33 -5.86
C ILE A 2 -5.25 6.04 -5.06
N GLN A 3 -5.18 5.84 -3.75
CA GLN A 3 -4.15 6.46 -2.90
C GLN A 3 -2.72 6.04 -3.30
N ALA A 4 -2.51 4.75 -3.60
CA ALA A 4 -1.21 4.28 -4.07
C ALA A 4 -0.85 4.90 -5.42
N MET A 5 -1.78 4.93 -6.39
CA MET A 5 -1.57 5.60 -7.68
C MET A 5 -1.25 7.08 -7.51
N ASN A 6 -1.97 7.79 -6.63
CA ASN A 6 -1.67 9.18 -6.34
C ASN A 6 -0.28 9.38 -5.74
N GLY A 7 0.13 8.52 -4.80
CA GLY A 7 1.46 8.56 -4.21
C GLY A 7 2.57 8.36 -5.25
N LEU A 8 2.42 7.40 -6.15
CA LEU A 8 3.37 7.19 -7.25
C LEU A 8 3.38 8.37 -8.22
N SER A 9 2.21 8.91 -8.58
CA SER A 9 2.12 10.09 -9.45
C SER A 9 2.77 11.33 -8.84
N VAL A 10 2.66 11.50 -7.51
CA VAL A 10 3.37 12.59 -6.80
C VAL A 10 4.88 12.38 -6.89
N LEU A 11 5.35 11.15 -6.69
CA LEU A 11 6.78 10.83 -6.82
C LEU A 11 7.27 11.13 -8.24
N ASP A 12 6.55 10.68 -9.27
CA ASP A 12 6.86 10.96 -10.67
C ASP A 12 6.94 12.45 -10.95
N TYR A 13 5.95 13.22 -10.49
CA TYR A 13 5.93 14.66 -10.65
C TYR A 13 7.13 15.34 -9.97
N MET A 14 7.43 14.95 -8.74
CA MET A 14 8.53 15.50 -7.97
C MET A 14 9.88 15.24 -8.67
N LEU A 15 10.13 14.01 -9.09
CA LEU A 15 11.36 13.64 -9.76
C LEU A 15 11.53 14.31 -11.14
N ALA A 16 10.42 14.52 -11.86
CA ALA A 16 10.44 15.21 -13.14
C ALA A 16 10.72 16.72 -13.01
N ASN A 17 10.19 17.37 -11.95
CA ASN A 17 10.15 18.82 -11.84
C ASN A 17 11.16 19.41 -10.84
N ARG A 18 11.70 18.60 -9.90
CA ARG A 18 12.67 19.04 -8.89
C ARG A 18 14.06 18.48 -9.20
N LYS A 19 15.07 19.35 -9.24
CA LYS A 19 16.47 18.99 -9.52
C LYS A 19 17.31 18.85 -8.25
N ASP A 20 16.76 19.25 -7.12
CA ASP A 20 17.37 19.21 -5.80
C ASP A 20 17.03 17.94 -4.98
N ILE A 21 16.30 16.99 -5.58
CA ILE A 21 16.00 15.71 -4.95
C ILE A 21 17.16 14.73 -5.19
N ASP A 22 17.63 14.12 -4.11
CA ASP A 22 18.55 13.00 -4.19
C ASP A 22 17.77 11.72 -4.45
N VAL A 23 17.80 11.26 -5.70
CA VAL A 23 17.07 10.07 -6.17
C VAL A 23 17.56 8.76 -5.52
N THR A 24 18.69 8.77 -4.83
CA THR A 24 19.24 7.60 -4.12
C THR A 24 18.75 7.51 -2.68
N ARG A 25 18.03 8.52 -2.19
CA ARG A 25 17.58 8.66 -0.80
C ARG A 25 16.11 9.04 -0.74
N ILE A 26 15.24 8.17 -1.25
CA ILE A 26 13.79 8.35 -1.23
C ILE A 26 13.20 7.43 -0.17
N GLY A 27 12.58 8.02 0.85
CA GLY A 27 11.93 7.28 1.92
C GLY A 27 10.44 7.53 1.99
N ALA A 28 9.69 6.52 2.44
CA ALA A 28 8.29 6.66 2.75
C ALA A 28 8.03 6.43 4.24
N ASN A 29 7.15 7.24 4.84
CA ASN A 29 6.62 7.01 6.18
C ASN A 29 5.19 7.51 6.29
N GLY A 30 4.47 7.00 7.27
CA GLY A 30 3.13 7.45 7.58
C GLY A 30 2.56 6.68 8.76
N GLY A 31 1.60 7.29 9.46
CA GLY A 31 0.90 6.68 10.59
C GLY A 31 -0.46 6.14 10.17
N SER A 32 -0.90 5.01 10.77
CA SER A 32 -2.24 4.48 10.57
C SER A 32 -2.50 4.15 9.08
N GLY A 33 -3.53 4.69 8.46
CA GLY A 33 -3.76 4.57 7.02
C GLY A 33 -2.59 5.05 6.16
N GLY A 34 -1.83 6.06 6.63
CA GLY A 34 -0.57 6.48 6.01
C GLY A 34 0.54 5.42 6.12
N GLY A 35 0.53 4.61 7.18
CA GLY A 35 1.45 3.47 7.32
C GLY A 35 1.13 2.34 6.35
N THR A 36 -0.16 2.01 6.16
CA THR A 36 -0.59 1.08 5.11
C THR A 36 -0.18 1.59 3.73
N HIS A 37 -0.36 2.89 3.48
CA HIS A 37 0.05 3.51 2.23
C HIS A 37 1.58 3.45 2.04
N THR A 38 2.35 3.65 3.12
CA THR A 38 3.81 3.47 3.12
C THR A 38 4.19 2.06 2.67
N VAL A 39 3.58 1.03 3.27
CA VAL A 39 3.84 -0.38 2.90
C VAL A 39 3.51 -0.63 1.43
N LEU A 40 2.36 -0.15 0.95
CA LEU A 40 1.96 -0.33 -0.45
C LEU A 40 2.91 0.37 -1.42
N LEU A 41 3.27 1.63 -1.17
CA LEU A 41 4.18 2.37 -2.05
C LEU A 41 5.56 1.71 -2.13
N THR A 42 6.10 1.30 -0.99
CA THR A 42 7.43 0.67 -0.92
C THR A 42 7.44 -0.77 -1.47
N ALA A 43 6.29 -1.45 -1.48
CA ALA A 43 6.15 -2.75 -2.14
C ALA A 43 6.00 -2.64 -3.67
N LEU A 44 5.47 -1.51 -4.18
CA LEU A 44 5.13 -1.33 -5.58
C LEU A 44 6.21 -0.61 -6.41
N ASP A 45 7.10 0.16 -5.76
CA ASP A 45 8.02 1.05 -6.46
C ASP A 45 9.44 0.96 -5.86
N GLU A 46 10.37 0.45 -6.65
CA GLU A 46 11.78 0.23 -6.27
C GLU A 46 12.59 1.53 -6.08
N ARG A 47 12.05 2.68 -6.43
CA ARG A 47 12.69 3.98 -6.17
C ARG A 47 12.72 4.34 -4.70
N PHE A 48 11.86 3.74 -3.88
CA PHE A 48 11.94 3.88 -2.43
C PHE A 48 13.13 3.08 -1.88
N THR A 49 13.97 3.74 -1.10
CA THR A 49 15.19 3.16 -0.53
C THR A 49 15.16 3.03 0.99
N ALA A 50 14.11 3.53 1.65
CA ALA A 50 13.82 3.31 3.06
C ALA A 50 12.31 3.38 3.33
N SER A 51 11.82 2.57 4.28
CA SER A 51 10.39 2.43 4.62
C SER A 51 10.18 2.50 6.13
N ALA A 52 9.21 3.30 6.59
CA ALA A 52 8.90 3.43 8.01
C ALA A 52 7.37 3.50 8.26
N PRO A 53 6.62 2.39 8.14
CA PRO A 53 5.23 2.34 8.55
C PRO A 53 5.09 2.44 10.07
N VAL A 54 4.16 3.31 10.52
CA VAL A 54 3.92 3.63 11.93
C VAL A 54 2.49 3.23 12.30
N VAL A 55 2.32 2.46 13.37
CA VAL A 55 1.03 1.98 13.93
C VAL A 55 0.04 1.50 12.89
N SER A 56 0.49 0.63 12.01
CA SER A 56 -0.28 0.18 10.86
C SER A 56 -0.06 -1.30 10.54
N LEU A 57 1.12 -1.85 10.83
CA LEU A 57 1.44 -3.21 10.45
C LEU A 57 0.70 -4.23 11.32
N ALA A 58 -0.04 -5.14 10.68
CA ALA A 58 -0.66 -6.29 11.33
C ALA A 58 -0.78 -7.44 10.31
N SER A 59 -0.76 -8.67 10.81
CA SER A 59 -0.99 -9.89 10.01
C SER A 59 -2.46 -10.33 10.00
N HIS A 60 -3.36 -9.56 10.58
CA HIS A 60 -4.78 -9.82 10.67
C HIS A 60 -5.58 -8.64 10.09
N PHE A 61 -6.85 -8.92 9.73
CA PHE A 61 -7.70 -7.97 9.00
C PHE A 61 -8.54 -7.06 9.90
N ASP A 62 -8.53 -7.26 11.19
CA ASP A 62 -9.35 -6.55 12.16
C ASP A 62 -8.69 -5.28 12.71
N GLY A 63 -7.71 -4.73 12.01
CA GLY A 63 -7.08 -3.46 12.36
C GLY A 63 -7.93 -2.27 11.95
N GLY A 64 -8.21 -1.39 12.90
CA GLY A 64 -8.70 -0.04 12.74
C GLY A 64 -9.83 0.19 11.72
N CYS A 65 -9.54 0.93 10.68
CA CYS A 65 -10.48 1.24 9.62
C CYS A 65 -10.15 0.48 8.32
N PRO A 66 -11.06 0.45 7.33
CA PRO A 66 -10.80 -0.18 6.03
C PRO A 66 -9.56 0.35 5.30
N CYS A 67 -9.13 1.59 5.61
CA CYS A 67 -7.91 2.17 5.04
C CYS A 67 -6.64 1.48 5.55
N GLU A 68 -6.69 0.83 6.70
CA GLU A 68 -5.58 0.14 7.35
C GLU A 68 -5.60 -1.35 7.11
N SER A 69 -6.77 -1.93 6.90
CA SER A 69 -6.92 -3.34 6.58
C SER A 69 -6.43 -3.73 5.17
N GLY A 70 -6.12 -2.74 4.32
CA GLY A 70 -5.55 -2.98 3.00
C GLY A 70 -6.47 -3.64 1.98
N MET A 71 -7.74 -3.82 2.32
CA MET A 71 -8.75 -4.36 1.41
C MET A 71 -8.86 -3.53 0.11
N PRO A 72 -8.98 -4.11 -1.07
CA PRO A 72 -9.15 -5.52 -1.41
C PRO A 72 -7.82 -6.27 -1.69
N ILE A 73 -6.65 -5.60 -1.60
CA ILE A 73 -5.35 -6.23 -1.92
C ILE A 73 -5.12 -7.48 -1.06
N GLN A 74 -5.49 -7.42 0.22
CA GLN A 74 -5.34 -8.52 1.16
C GLN A 74 -6.20 -9.75 0.82
N LEU A 75 -7.26 -9.58 0.05
CA LEU A 75 -8.09 -10.70 -0.44
C LEU A 75 -7.59 -11.27 -1.76
N ALA A 76 -6.64 -10.62 -2.42
CA ALA A 76 -6.09 -11.09 -3.67
C ALA A 76 -5.17 -12.32 -3.46
N CYS A 77 -5.03 -13.12 -4.50
CA CYS A 77 -4.05 -14.22 -4.55
C CYS A 77 -4.19 -15.28 -3.42
N GLY A 78 -5.42 -15.54 -2.97
CA GLY A 78 -5.67 -16.50 -1.88
C GLY A 78 -5.45 -15.92 -0.49
N GLY A 79 -5.34 -14.62 -0.39
CA GLY A 79 -5.12 -13.86 0.83
C GLY A 79 -3.66 -13.50 1.06
N THR A 80 -3.45 -12.28 1.49
CA THR A 80 -2.16 -11.74 1.96
C THR A 80 -2.42 -10.85 3.17
N CYS A 81 -1.35 -10.39 3.81
CA CYS A 81 -1.46 -9.45 4.92
C CYS A 81 -0.41 -8.33 4.82
N ASN A 82 -0.57 -7.30 5.64
CA ASN A 82 0.36 -6.17 5.63
C ASN A 82 1.80 -6.59 5.95
N ALA A 83 2.01 -7.63 6.76
CA ALA A 83 3.34 -8.12 7.06
C ALA A 83 4.02 -8.76 5.84
N GLU A 84 3.28 -9.49 5.00
CA GLU A 84 3.80 -10.06 3.76
C GLU A 84 4.10 -8.96 2.74
N LEU A 85 3.22 -7.96 2.62
CA LEU A 85 3.48 -6.79 1.77
C LEU A 85 4.71 -6.00 2.25
N ALA A 86 4.88 -5.81 3.56
CA ALA A 86 6.06 -5.17 4.12
C ALA A 86 7.34 -5.99 3.87
N ALA A 87 7.25 -7.31 3.85
CA ALA A 87 8.37 -8.20 3.55
C ALA A 87 8.90 -8.07 2.12
N MET A 88 8.07 -7.59 1.17
CA MET A 88 8.51 -7.31 -0.21
C MET A 88 9.58 -6.24 -0.29
N PHE A 89 9.75 -5.42 0.74
CA PHE A 89 10.76 -4.37 0.79
C PHE A 89 12.18 -4.89 1.13
N ALA A 90 12.31 -6.15 1.55
CA ALA A 90 13.62 -6.76 1.79
C ALA A 90 14.47 -6.76 0.49
N PRO A 91 15.79 -6.48 0.59
CA PRO A 91 16.61 -6.29 1.79
C PRO A 91 16.87 -4.82 2.19
N LEU A 92 16.04 -3.88 1.79
CA LEU A 92 16.25 -2.45 2.04
C LEU A 92 15.90 -2.05 3.48
N PRO A 93 16.45 -0.94 4.01
CA PRO A 93 16.20 -0.49 5.38
C PRO A 93 14.72 -0.27 5.67
N GLN A 94 14.21 -0.93 6.71
CA GLN A 94 12.81 -0.80 7.14
C GLN A 94 12.68 -0.66 8.66
N LEU A 95 11.90 0.33 9.09
CA LEU A 95 11.50 0.52 10.48
C LEU A 95 10.01 0.21 10.62
N ILE A 96 9.66 -0.65 11.56
CA ILE A 96 8.27 -0.83 12.00
C ILE A 96 8.10 -0.14 13.34
N VAL A 97 7.20 0.83 13.42
CA VAL A 97 6.83 1.45 14.70
C VAL A 97 5.47 0.92 15.12
N SER A 98 5.40 0.38 16.35
CA SER A 98 4.19 -0.23 16.90
C SER A 98 3.94 0.24 18.33
N ASP A 99 2.72 0.11 18.81
CA ASP A 99 2.38 0.44 20.18
C ASP A 99 1.53 -0.64 20.87
N GLY A 100 1.32 -0.48 22.18
CA GLY A 100 0.56 -1.46 22.97
C GLY A 100 -0.93 -1.13 23.06
N GLY A 101 -1.36 0.01 22.54
CA GLY A 101 -2.73 0.51 22.68
C GLY A 101 -3.62 0.28 21.44
N ASP A 102 -3.08 -0.39 20.41
CA ASP A 102 -3.82 -0.72 19.19
C ASP A 102 -3.50 -2.14 18.68
N TRP A 103 -3.96 -2.48 17.49
CA TRP A 103 -3.76 -3.79 16.83
C TRP A 103 -2.30 -4.09 16.49
N THR A 104 -1.40 -3.11 16.54
CA THR A 104 0.03 -3.32 16.31
C THR A 104 0.77 -3.84 17.56
N SER A 105 0.05 -4.10 18.64
CA SER A 105 0.59 -4.68 19.88
C SER A 105 1.20 -6.07 19.68
N SER A 106 0.78 -6.80 18.65
CA SER A 106 1.33 -8.12 18.27
C SER A 106 2.68 -8.04 17.55
N VAL A 107 3.03 -6.89 16.98
CA VAL A 107 4.22 -6.72 16.11
C VAL A 107 5.50 -7.28 16.72
N PRO A 108 5.86 -7.05 17.99
CA PRO A 108 7.12 -7.55 18.55
C PRO A 108 7.23 -9.07 18.58
N THR A 109 6.10 -9.77 18.67
CA THR A 109 6.05 -11.22 18.89
C THR A 109 5.60 -12.01 17.66
N LEU A 110 4.96 -11.38 16.69
CA LEU A 110 4.39 -12.03 15.52
C LEU A 110 4.99 -11.50 14.22
N GLU A 111 4.71 -10.26 13.86
CA GLU A 111 5.05 -9.70 12.56
C GLU A 111 6.55 -9.40 12.42
N TYR A 112 7.17 -8.84 13.42
CA TYR A 112 8.59 -8.50 13.37
C TYR A 112 9.50 -9.74 13.29
N PRO A 113 9.31 -10.83 14.06
CA PRO A 113 10.04 -12.07 13.85
C PRO A 113 9.88 -12.67 12.46
N TYR A 114 8.69 -12.55 11.87
CA TYR A 114 8.44 -12.96 10.49
C TYR A 114 9.28 -12.14 9.50
N LEU A 115 9.22 -10.80 9.60
CA LEU A 115 10.01 -9.92 8.75
C LEU A 115 11.51 -10.19 8.88
N ARG A 116 12.03 -10.33 10.10
CA ARG A 116 13.43 -10.66 10.32
C ARG A 116 13.85 -11.96 9.65
N ARG A 117 12.99 -12.96 9.65
CA ARG A 117 13.24 -14.23 8.96
C ARG A 117 13.31 -14.05 7.45
N VAL A 118 12.37 -13.28 6.85
CA VAL A 118 12.41 -12.99 5.41
C VAL A 118 13.66 -12.21 5.03
N TYR A 119 14.00 -11.17 5.78
CA TYR A 119 15.24 -10.41 5.59
C TYR A 119 16.50 -11.29 5.74
N GLY A 120 16.43 -12.30 6.60
CA GLY A 120 17.51 -13.30 6.78
C GLY A 120 17.82 -14.11 5.53
N PHE A 121 16.87 -14.31 4.62
CA PHE A 121 17.12 -14.97 3.33
C PHE A 121 18.04 -14.16 2.40
N TYR A 122 18.22 -12.87 2.71
CA TYR A 122 19.09 -11.92 2.00
C TYR A 122 20.33 -11.52 2.83
N ASP A 123 20.59 -12.20 3.95
CA ASP A 123 21.64 -11.82 4.92
C ASP A 123 21.51 -10.38 5.45
N ALA A 124 20.28 -9.88 5.56
CA ALA A 124 19.93 -8.49 5.88
C ALA A 124 19.01 -8.34 7.11
N SER A 125 19.01 -9.30 8.04
CA SER A 125 18.14 -9.29 9.23
C SER A 125 18.32 -8.06 10.11
N ASP A 126 19.45 -7.37 10.02
CA ASP A 126 19.76 -6.12 10.70
C ASP A 126 19.15 -4.88 10.02
N LYS A 127 18.69 -5.01 8.79
CA LYS A 127 18.06 -3.91 8.01
C LYS A 127 16.60 -3.68 8.37
N VAL A 128 15.93 -4.64 8.99
CA VAL A 128 14.59 -4.43 9.52
C VAL A 128 14.64 -4.29 11.03
N THR A 129 14.00 -3.25 11.55
CA THR A 129 13.98 -2.92 12.99
C THR A 129 12.54 -2.68 13.46
N ASN A 130 12.30 -2.90 14.76
CA ASN A 130 11.02 -2.54 15.39
C ASN A 130 11.26 -1.64 16.59
N VAL A 131 10.55 -0.52 16.65
CA VAL A 131 10.39 0.30 17.84
C VAL A 131 8.99 0.10 18.37
N HIS A 132 8.86 -0.60 19.49
CA HIS A 132 7.59 -0.84 20.15
C HIS A 132 7.41 0.06 21.37
N LEU A 133 6.27 0.74 21.46
CA LEU A 133 5.93 1.68 22.52
C LEU A 133 4.74 1.14 23.35
N PRO A 134 4.97 0.22 24.29
CA PRO A 134 3.92 -0.61 24.91
C PRO A 134 2.91 0.16 25.76
N LYS A 135 3.20 1.39 26.13
CA LYS A 135 2.33 2.26 26.96
C LYS A 135 1.66 3.37 26.15
N GLU A 136 1.94 3.45 24.87
CA GLU A 136 1.35 4.46 23.98
C GLU A 136 0.08 3.93 23.31
N LYS A 137 -0.67 4.86 22.76
CA LYS A 137 -1.95 4.64 22.05
C LYS A 137 -1.77 4.96 20.58
N HIS A 138 -2.79 4.62 19.80
CA HIS A 138 -2.85 4.88 18.37
C HIS A 138 -2.78 6.38 18.05
N ASP A 139 -1.58 6.86 17.79
CA ASP A 139 -1.29 8.23 17.36
C ASP A 139 0.04 8.29 16.59
N PHE A 140 0.44 9.48 16.15
CA PHE A 140 1.78 9.75 15.63
C PHE A 140 2.49 10.76 16.52
N GLY A 141 2.53 10.46 17.82
CA GLY A 141 3.11 11.27 18.87
C GLY A 141 4.63 11.45 18.79
N PRO A 142 5.21 12.28 19.69
CA PRO A 142 6.64 12.64 19.61
C PRO A 142 7.60 11.45 19.63
N ASN A 143 7.33 10.42 20.44
CA ASN A 143 8.22 9.25 20.52
C ASN A 143 8.24 8.45 19.22
N LYS A 144 7.08 8.30 18.56
CA LYS A 144 6.97 7.66 17.25
C LYS A 144 7.70 8.47 16.18
N ARG A 145 7.50 9.81 16.15
CA ARG A 145 8.23 10.70 15.24
C ARG A 145 9.74 10.64 15.44
N ASN A 146 10.20 10.65 16.68
CA ASN A 146 11.63 10.54 17.00
C ASN A 146 12.24 9.21 16.52
N ALA A 147 11.48 8.10 16.60
CA ALA A 147 11.91 6.83 16.05
C ALA A 147 12.11 6.91 14.54
N VAL A 148 11.12 7.50 13.82
CA VAL A 148 11.17 7.71 12.37
C VAL A 148 12.33 8.62 11.97
N TYR A 149 12.53 9.75 12.68
CA TYR A 149 13.64 10.66 12.40
C TYR A 149 14.99 9.98 12.58
N SER A 150 15.17 9.27 13.69
CA SER A 150 16.41 8.55 13.98
C SER A 150 16.71 7.48 12.92
N PHE A 151 15.67 6.80 12.46
CA PHE A 151 15.79 5.82 11.40
C PHE A 151 16.25 6.47 10.08
N PHE A 152 15.59 7.52 9.60
CA PHE A 152 15.97 8.16 8.33
C PHE A 152 17.33 8.86 8.42
N ILE A 153 17.69 9.42 9.56
CA ILE A 153 19.04 9.95 9.76
C ILE A 153 20.09 8.86 9.55
N THR A 154 19.84 7.68 10.08
CA THR A 154 20.77 6.55 9.94
C THR A 154 20.75 6.00 8.51
N ALA A 155 19.56 5.73 7.97
CA ALA A 155 19.40 5.14 6.64
C ALA A 155 19.97 6.03 5.52
N PHE A 156 19.86 7.36 5.67
CA PHE A 156 20.27 8.33 4.66
C PHE A 156 21.54 9.09 5.02
N SER A 157 22.19 8.76 6.15
CA SER A 157 23.40 9.44 6.65
C SER A 157 23.20 10.96 6.77
N LEU A 158 22.05 11.39 7.34
CA LEU A 158 21.72 12.80 7.53
C LEU A 158 22.40 13.36 8.79
N ASP A 159 22.52 14.70 8.86
CA ASP A 159 23.02 15.37 10.07
C ASP A 159 21.97 15.29 11.20
N LYS A 160 22.39 14.75 12.36
CA LYS A 160 21.55 14.67 13.56
C LYS A 160 21.03 16.03 14.05
N LYS A 161 21.69 17.12 13.70
CA LYS A 161 21.23 18.49 14.01
C LYS A 161 19.92 18.87 13.33
N MET A 162 19.49 18.10 12.31
CA MET A 162 18.19 18.27 11.66
C MET A 162 17.02 17.80 12.54
N LEU A 163 17.28 17.08 13.63
CA LEU A 163 16.29 16.57 14.60
C LEU A 163 15.88 17.62 15.65
N ASP A 164 15.35 18.74 15.22
CA ASP A 164 14.92 19.78 16.15
C ASP A 164 13.52 20.27 15.80
N GLU A 165 12.50 19.58 16.34
CA GLU A 165 11.09 19.95 16.14
C GLU A 165 10.75 21.35 16.66
N SER A 166 11.56 21.93 17.56
CA SER A 166 11.32 23.28 18.06
C SER A 166 11.49 24.36 16.99
N LYS A 167 12.14 24.02 15.89
CA LYS A 167 12.35 24.90 14.72
C LYS A 167 11.29 24.73 13.64
N VAL A 168 10.36 23.80 13.81
CA VAL A 168 9.29 23.58 12.84
C VAL A 168 8.24 24.66 13.00
N THR A 169 7.96 25.38 11.92
CA THR A 169 6.81 26.30 11.84
C THR A 169 5.59 25.48 11.46
N ILE A 170 4.55 25.56 12.28
CA ILE A 170 3.24 24.99 11.96
C ILE A 170 2.45 26.06 11.21
N GLU A 171 2.22 25.81 9.94
CA GLU A 171 1.43 26.70 9.10
C GLU A 171 -0.03 26.76 9.58
N PRO A 172 -0.74 27.88 9.42
CA PRO A 172 -2.15 27.94 9.71
C PRO A 172 -2.93 27.03 8.75
N GLU A 173 -4.04 26.47 9.22
CA GLU A 173 -4.87 25.54 8.45
C GLU A 173 -5.26 26.11 7.07
N SER A 174 -5.57 27.40 7.00
CA SER A 174 -5.93 28.09 5.75
C SER A 174 -4.82 28.07 4.69
N ALA A 175 -3.55 27.98 5.10
CA ALA A 175 -2.44 27.87 4.15
C ALA A 175 -2.35 26.47 3.49
N MET A 176 -3.04 25.48 4.04
CA MET A 176 -3.05 24.12 3.53
C MET A 176 -4.20 23.84 2.54
N TYR A 177 -5.11 24.80 2.34
CA TYR A 177 -6.23 24.66 1.41
C TYR A 177 -5.83 24.91 -0.05
N SER A 178 -5.02 24.03 -0.61
CA SER A 178 -4.52 24.17 -2.00
C SER A 178 -5.63 24.31 -3.06
N PHE A 179 -6.81 23.77 -2.79
CA PHE A 179 -7.97 23.83 -3.67
C PHE A 179 -9.10 24.71 -3.11
N GLY A 180 -8.80 25.59 -2.14
CA GLY A 180 -9.79 26.35 -1.39
C GLY A 180 -10.46 25.54 -0.28
N GLU A 181 -11.05 26.23 0.70
CA GLU A 181 -11.65 25.60 1.89
C GLU A 181 -12.77 24.58 1.54
N LYS A 182 -13.49 24.81 0.46
CA LYS A 182 -14.61 23.97 -0.02
C LYS A 182 -14.32 23.32 -1.39
N GLY A 183 -13.09 23.36 -1.84
CA GLY A 183 -12.70 22.83 -3.14
C GLY A 183 -13.12 23.73 -4.32
N GLU A 184 -13.35 25.02 -4.08
CA GLU A 184 -13.75 26.00 -5.09
C GLU A 184 -12.67 26.25 -6.14
N LEU A 185 -11.41 25.99 -5.82
CA LEU A 185 -10.27 26.12 -6.73
C LEU A 185 -9.91 24.82 -7.46
N LEU A 186 -10.71 23.76 -7.30
CA LEU A 186 -10.52 22.53 -8.05
C LEU A 186 -10.64 22.81 -9.56
N PRO A 187 -9.74 22.23 -10.38
CA PRO A 187 -9.83 22.38 -11.83
C PRO A 187 -11.14 21.79 -12.38
N GLU A 188 -11.61 22.31 -13.52
CA GLU A 188 -12.84 21.82 -14.17
C GLU A 188 -12.78 20.32 -14.49
N SER A 189 -11.59 19.80 -14.76
CA SER A 189 -11.34 18.36 -15.02
C SER A 189 -11.43 17.50 -13.76
N ALA A 190 -11.57 18.07 -12.56
CA ALA A 190 -11.62 17.31 -11.32
C ALA A 190 -12.86 16.41 -11.26
N ILE A 191 -12.64 15.13 -10.97
CA ILE A 191 -13.71 14.16 -10.75
C ILE A 191 -14.24 14.36 -9.33
N ARG A 192 -15.46 14.91 -9.21
CA ARG A 192 -16.05 15.36 -7.93
C ARG A 192 -17.02 14.37 -7.29
N SER A 193 -17.24 13.20 -7.87
CA SER A 193 -18.13 12.19 -7.29
C SER A 193 -17.48 10.81 -7.27
N PHE A 194 -17.82 10.03 -6.23
CA PHE A 194 -17.33 8.66 -6.11
C PHE A 194 -17.79 7.78 -7.28
N ASP A 195 -19.05 7.97 -7.74
CA ASP A 195 -19.59 7.21 -8.87
C ASP A 195 -18.79 7.44 -10.16
N LYS A 196 -18.34 8.68 -10.39
CA LYS A 196 -17.49 8.99 -11.55
C LYS A 196 -16.08 8.41 -11.39
N VAL A 197 -15.55 8.40 -10.17
CA VAL A 197 -14.27 7.74 -9.88
C VAL A 197 -14.41 6.23 -10.08
N ALA A 198 -15.45 5.61 -9.54
CA ALA A 198 -15.74 4.20 -9.74
C ALA A 198 -15.87 3.87 -11.23
N ALA A 199 -16.66 4.62 -11.98
CA ALA A 199 -16.82 4.46 -13.42
C ALA A 199 -15.52 4.63 -14.22
N TYR A 200 -14.56 5.40 -13.71
CA TYR A 200 -13.23 5.51 -14.33
C TYR A 200 -12.42 4.21 -14.17
N PHE A 201 -12.58 3.52 -13.04
CA PHE A 201 -11.94 2.23 -12.77
C PHE A 201 -12.76 1.03 -13.27
N ASP A 202 -14.08 1.17 -13.41
CA ASP A 202 -14.97 0.18 -14.04
C ASP A 202 -14.79 0.08 -15.57
N ARG A 203 -13.97 0.96 -16.16
CA ARG A 203 -13.60 0.82 -17.56
C ARG A 203 -12.82 -0.46 -17.75
N ASP A 204 -13.57 -1.52 -18.02
CA ASP A 204 -13.22 -2.71 -18.79
C ASP A 204 -11.79 -3.28 -18.68
N VAL A 205 -11.12 -3.12 -17.53
CA VAL A 205 -9.91 -3.92 -17.28
C VAL A 205 -10.27 -5.41 -17.33
N PHE A 206 -11.49 -5.76 -16.95
CA PHE A 206 -12.01 -7.14 -17.07
C PHE A 206 -12.56 -7.49 -18.46
N ALA A 207 -13.00 -6.51 -19.25
CA ALA A 207 -13.43 -6.79 -20.63
C ALA A 207 -12.25 -7.16 -21.53
N GLU A 208 -11.07 -6.56 -21.31
CA GLU A 208 -9.84 -6.93 -22.01
C GLU A 208 -9.32 -8.33 -21.60
N LEU A 209 -9.67 -8.81 -20.40
CA LEU A 209 -9.23 -10.11 -19.89
C LEU A 209 -10.15 -11.29 -20.28
N LYS A 210 -11.08 -11.12 -21.22
CA LYS A 210 -12.07 -12.15 -21.58
C LYS A 210 -11.48 -13.35 -22.33
N SER A 211 -10.38 -13.19 -23.03
CA SER A 211 -9.76 -14.28 -23.79
C SER A 211 -8.48 -14.79 -23.14
N ASP A 212 -8.21 -16.09 -23.28
CA ASP A 212 -6.95 -16.70 -22.82
C ASP A 212 -5.73 -16.02 -23.44
N LEU A 213 -5.84 -15.63 -24.72
CA LEU A 213 -4.77 -14.91 -25.42
C LEU A 213 -4.46 -13.55 -24.79
N ALA A 214 -5.48 -12.81 -24.35
CA ALA A 214 -5.28 -11.53 -23.68
C ALA A 214 -4.62 -11.71 -22.30
N LEU A 215 -4.99 -12.76 -21.56
CA LEU A 215 -4.36 -13.11 -20.27
C LEU A 215 -2.90 -13.53 -20.45
N GLU A 216 -2.61 -14.33 -21.47
CA GLU A 216 -1.26 -14.78 -21.80
C GLU A 216 -0.36 -13.60 -22.19
N LYS A 217 -0.86 -12.72 -23.05
CA LYS A 217 -0.16 -11.49 -23.42
C LYS A 217 0.12 -10.63 -22.18
N LYS A 218 -0.85 -10.39 -21.32
CA LYS A 218 -0.68 -9.58 -20.11
C LYS A 218 0.33 -10.19 -19.15
N ALA A 219 0.30 -11.51 -18.95
CA ALA A 219 1.29 -12.20 -18.13
C ALA A 219 2.71 -12.04 -18.71
N SER A 220 2.85 -12.16 -20.04
CA SER A 220 4.11 -12.00 -20.73
C SER A 220 4.63 -10.56 -20.65
N ASP A 221 3.76 -9.56 -20.83
CA ASP A 221 4.13 -8.14 -20.75
C ASP A 221 4.60 -7.78 -19.32
N TRP A 222 3.95 -8.32 -18.29
CA TRP A 222 4.35 -8.10 -16.89
C TRP A 222 5.71 -8.73 -16.58
N VAL A 223 5.94 -9.97 -17.05
CA VAL A 223 7.21 -10.66 -16.82
C VAL A 223 8.36 -9.99 -17.59
N ALA A 224 8.08 -9.48 -18.79
CA ALA A 224 9.07 -8.72 -19.56
C ALA A 224 9.51 -7.45 -18.82
N SER A 225 8.60 -6.80 -18.07
CA SER A 225 8.94 -5.62 -17.27
C SER A 225 9.83 -5.91 -16.06
N LEU A 226 9.95 -7.19 -15.64
CA LEU A 226 10.80 -7.61 -14.53
C LEU A 226 12.28 -7.80 -14.92
N ASP A 227 12.61 -7.71 -16.22
CA ASP A 227 13.96 -7.86 -16.78
C ASP A 227 14.74 -9.07 -16.22
N LEU A 228 14.07 -10.22 -16.15
CA LEU A 228 14.65 -11.45 -15.62
C LEU A 228 15.69 -12.00 -16.60
N ASN A 229 16.95 -12.04 -16.19
CA ASN A 229 18.07 -12.56 -16.98
C ASN A 229 18.11 -14.12 -17.05
N ASP A 230 16.96 -14.78 -16.98
CA ASP A 230 16.79 -16.22 -17.01
C ASP A 230 15.49 -16.58 -17.72
N ASP A 231 15.58 -17.05 -18.96
CA ASP A 231 14.42 -17.39 -19.80
C ASP A 231 13.55 -18.51 -19.18
N LYS A 232 14.14 -19.48 -18.48
CA LYS A 232 13.38 -20.54 -17.83
C LYS A 232 12.58 -19.99 -16.66
N LYS A 233 13.19 -19.12 -15.88
CA LYS A 233 12.54 -18.45 -14.76
C LYS A 233 11.44 -17.52 -15.27
N ALA A 234 11.70 -16.75 -16.30
CA ALA A 234 10.71 -15.89 -16.96
C ALA A 234 9.50 -16.71 -17.45
N GLY A 235 9.74 -17.80 -18.17
CA GLY A 235 8.67 -18.70 -18.64
C GLY A 235 7.86 -19.33 -17.49
N TYR A 236 8.51 -19.73 -16.39
CA TYR A 236 7.81 -20.23 -15.21
C TYR A 236 6.94 -19.16 -14.56
N VAL A 237 7.47 -17.96 -14.35
CA VAL A 237 6.72 -16.83 -13.75
C VAL A 237 5.55 -16.41 -14.64
N THR A 238 5.74 -16.38 -15.97
CA THR A 238 4.65 -16.10 -16.93
C THR A 238 3.53 -17.14 -16.77
N THR A 239 3.87 -18.42 -16.67
CA THR A 239 2.88 -19.48 -16.49
C THR A 239 2.11 -19.34 -15.17
N VAL A 240 2.79 -19.00 -14.09
CA VAL A 240 2.14 -18.78 -12.77
C VAL A 240 1.17 -17.61 -12.84
N ILE A 241 1.61 -16.47 -13.38
CA ILE A 241 0.77 -15.27 -13.54
C ILE A 241 -0.42 -15.54 -14.45
N TYR A 242 -0.20 -16.18 -15.60
CA TYR A 242 -1.27 -16.56 -16.52
C TYR A 242 -2.32 -17.43 -15.85
N ASN A 243 -1.90 -18.49 -15.17
CA ASN A 243 -2.82 -19.40 -14.49
C ASN A 243 -3.62 -18.68 -13.40
N HIS A 244 -3.00 -17.78 -12.66
CA HIS A 244 -3.67 -16.97 -11.67
C HIS A 244 -4.72 -16.05 -12.30
N LEU A 245 -4.35 -15.27 -13.32
CA LEU A 245 -5.28 -14.38 -14.03
C LEU A 245 -6.48 -15.17 -14.61
N ARG A 246 -6.23 -16.38 -15.13
CA ARG A 246 -7.28 -17.25 -15.64
C ARG A 246 -8.22 -17.70 -14.52
N GLN A 247 -7.69 -18.13 -13.37
CA GLN A 247 -8.51 -18.54 -12.23
C GLN A 247 -9.39 -17.40 -11.72
N VAL A 248 -8.85 -16.18 -11.61
CA VAL A 248 -9.61 -14.99 -11.22
C VAL A 248 -10.73 -14.71 -12.21
N ARG A 249 -10.45 -14.70 -13.51
CA ARG A 249 -11.47 -14.52 -14.55
C ARG A 249 -12.56 -15.58 -14.47
N ASP A 250 -12.16 -16.84 -14.38
CA ASP A 250 -13.09 -17.96 -14.36
C ASP A 250 -13.98 -17.92 -13.11
N TRP A 251 -13.42 -17.52 -11.98
CA TRP A 251 -14.17 -17.25 -10.75
C TRP A 251 -15.21 -16.14 -10.94
N HIS A 252 -14.82 -14.97 -11.47
CA HIS A 252 -15.73 -13.85 -11.73
C HIS A 252 -16.85 -14.23 -12.69
N ASN A 253 -16.55 -15.05 -13.72
CA ASN A 253 -17.56 -15.54 -14.64
C ASN A 253 -18.58 -16.47 -13.97
N GLN A 254 -18.15 -17.25 -12.98
CA GLN A 254 -19.00 -18.17 -12.23
C GLN A 254 -19.74 -17.48 -11.07
N HIS A 255 -19.17 -16.40 -10.52
CA HIS A 255 -19.66 -15.65 -9.38
C HIS A 255 -19.83 -14.15 -9.70
N PRO A 256 -20.62 -13.79 -10.71
CA PRO A 256 -20.85 -12.40 -11.04
C PRO A 256 -21.62 -11.71 -9.90
N TYR A 257 -21.49 -10.40 -9.77
CA TYR A 257 -22.18 -9.60 -8.74
C TYR A 257 -23.69 -9.86 -8.67
N THR A 258 -24.30 -10.31 -9.76
CA THR A 258 -25.72 -10.64 -9.83
C THR A 258 -26.12 -11.85 -8.98
N THR A 259 -25.16 -12.67 -8.56
CA THR A 259 -25.39 -13.79 -7.63
C THR A 259 -25.55 -13.33 -6.17
N VAL A 260 -25.13 -12.11 -5.85
CA VAL A 260 -25.31 -11.51 -4.52
C VAL A 260 -26.63 -10.76 -4.50
N PRO A 261 -27.54 -11.04 -3.53
CA PRO A 261 -28.82 -10.35 -3.42
C PRO A 261 -28.67 -8.83 -3.29
N GLU A 262 -29.67 -8.10 -3.74
CA GLU A 262 -29.77 -6.68 -3.43
C GLU A 262 -29.96 -6.49 -1.92
N GLY A 263 -29.36 -5.41 -1.40
CA GLY A 263 -29.39 -5.13 0.02
C GLY A 263 -28.84 -3.75 0.33
N MET A 264 -28.73 -3.45 1.60
CA MET A 264 -28.17 -2.20 2.11
C MET A 264 -26.72 -2.44 2.57
N ASN A 265 -25.80 -1.56 2.20
CA ASN A 265 -24.45 -1.55 2.73
C ASN A 265 -24.51 -1.12 4.22
N PRO A 266 -24.10 -1.98 5.15
CA PRO A 266 -24.24 -1.72 6.59
C PRO A 266 -23.39 -0.53 7.06
N SER A 267 -22.33 -0.23 6.35
CA SER A 267 -21.41 0.88 6.69
C SER A 267 -21.91 2.24 6.23
N THR A 268 -22.64 2.28 5.10
CA THR A 268 -23.06 3.54 4.48
C THR A 268 -24.57 3.79 4.59
N GLY A 269 -25.36 2.76 4.90
CA GLY A 269 -26.82 2.82 4.91
C GLY A 269 -27.43 3.04 3.51
N LYS A 270 -26.68 2.89 2.44
CA LYS A 270 -27.13 3.01 1.04
C LYS A 270 -27.33 1.62 0.42
N PRO A 271 -28.11 1.51 -0.67
CA PRO A 271 -28.18 0.27 -1.45
C PRO A 271 -26.76 -0.20 -1.86
N LEU A 272 -26.53 -1.50 -1.82
CA LEU A 272 -25.30 -2.11 -2.31
C LEU A 272 -25.09 -1.74 -3.78
N SER A 273 -23.95 -1.15 -4.09
CA SER A 273 -23.52 -0.91 -5.47
C SER A 273 -23.16 -2.21 -6.18
N GLN A 274 -23.03 -2.17 -7.49
CA GLN A 274 -22.50 -3.29 -8.27
C GLN A 274 -21.13 -3.72 -7.76
N LEU A 275 -20.26 -2.75 -7.42
CA LEU A 275 -18.94 -3.03 -6.86
C LEU A 275 -19.02 -3.70 -5.48
N ASP A 276 -19.89 -3.22 -4.57
CA ASP A 276 -20.07 -3.85 -3.25
C ASP A 276 -20.51 -5.32 -3.42
N ARG A 277 -21.43 -5.58 -4.34
CA ARG A 277 -21.94 -6.94 -4.61
C ARG A 277 -20.85 -7.82 -5.23
N GLN A 278 -20.00 -7.28 -6.13
CA GLN A 278 -18.88 -8.03 -6.68
C GLN A 278 -17.85 -8.35 -5.60
N MET A 279 -17.52 -7.40 -4.73
CA MET A 279 -16.62 -7.64 -3.59
C MET A 279 -17.15 -8.72 -2.64
N ILE A 280 -18.46 -8.76 -2.40
CA ILE A 280 -19.09 -9.83 -1.61
C ILE A 280 -18.96 -11.19 -2.35
N ALA A 281 -19.22 -11.23 -3.64
CA ALA A 281 -19.04 -12.45 -4.44
C ALA A 281 -17.56 -12.93 -4.39
N ASP A 282 -16.62 -12.01 -4.51
CA ASP A 282 -15.17 -12.30 -4.51
C ASP A 282 -14.66 -12.74 -3.14
N SER A 283 -15.30 -12.30 -2.05
CA SER A 283 -14.92 -12.72 -0.69
C SER A 283 -15.05 -14.23 -0.43
N ALA A 284 -15.76 -14.93 -1.31
CA ALA A 284 -15.89 -16.39 -1.27
C ALA A 284 -14.88 -17.12 -2.17
N MET A 285 -13.95 -16.40 -2.82
CA MET A 285 -12.89 -17.02 -3.63
C MET A 285 -11.98 -17.88 -2.73
N PRO A 286 -11.74 -19.17 -3.09
CA PRO A 286 -10.90 -20.06 -2.28
C PRO A 286 -9.42 -19.71 -2.31
#